data_41dce66fb9f14112f3dab01f176c6bbf
#
_entry.id   41dce66fb9f14112f3dab01f176c6bbf
#
_cell.length_a   1.000
_cell.length_b   1.000
_cell.length_c   1.000
_cell.angle_alpha   90.00
_cell.angle_beta   90.00
_cell.angle_gamma   90.00
#
_symmetry.space_group_name_H-M   'P 1'
#
loop_
_entity.id
_entity.type
_entity.pdbx_description
1 polymer ?
#
loop_
_entity_poly.entity_id
_entity_poly.type
_entity_poly.pdbx_seq_one_letter_code
_entity_poly.pdbx_strand_id
1 'polypeptide(L)'
;MFDVQREELMWGGRKLVLETGKMARQADGAVVATYGDTTVLATVVSMKEPKPGLDFFPLTVNYQERTYAAGRIPGGYFKREGRPTEKETLVSRLIDRPIRPLFVPGYKNDTQIVATVLSHDLENDPDIVAMVATSAALTLSGVPFMGPIGAARVAYINGGYKLNPQLTELEGNQLDLVVAGTADAVLMVESEAKELSEEIMLGAVMFGHKHFQPVIEAIIRLAEKAAKEPRDFQPSDLADVEKVILEIAENDLRAAYSITQKAERYAAIDAAKSKVTAALLPADGEPRFHPDKVKTAFKEAQAKVVRNNILDTGSRIDGRDLKTVRQIVSEVGVLPRTHGSALFTRGETQALVVATLGTGEDEQFIDQLEGTRKENFLLHYNFPPYSVGETGRMGSPGRREIGHGKLAWRAIHPMLPPAHEFPYTIRVVSEITESNGSSSMASVCGASLSLMDAGVPLRRPVAGIAMGLILEGERFAVLSDILGDEDHLGDMDFKVAGSEGGITSLQMDIKIAGITEEIMKVALAQAKDGREYILVEMNKALTAPRAELGEHAPRIEVMQIPTDKIREVIGTGGKVIREIVATTGAKVDIDDEGVIKISSSDVSQIEAARQWIHGIVAEPEP
;
A
#
# COMPACT_ATOMS: atom_id res chain seq x y z
N MET A 1 16.13 38.69 12.99
CA MET A 1 15.64 38.35 11.64
C MET A 1 14.90 37.01 11.63
N PHE A 2 15.43 35.99 12.30
CA PHE A 2 14.80 34.68 12.44
C PHE A 2 14.43 34.46 13.92
N ASP A 3 13.23 33.92 14.16
CA ASP A 3 12.79 33.40 15.45
C ASP A 3 12.88 31.87 15.42
N VAL A 4 14.06 31.36 15.67
CA VAL A 4 14.36 29.92 15.54
C VAL A 4 14.01 29.23 16.84
N GLN A 5 13.08 28.26 16.77
CA GLN A 5 12.74 27.40 17.88
C GLN A 5 13.17 25.97 17.55
N ARG A 6 13.61 25.24 18.56
CA ARG A 6 14.23 23.93 18.38
C ARG A 6 13.92 23.00 19.54
N GLU A 7 13.68 21.74 19.21
CA GLU A 7 13.61 20.61 20.13
C GLU A 7 14.55 19.50 19.69
N GLU A 8 15.17 18.84 20.66
CA GLU A 8 16.11 17.75 20.43
C GLU A 8 15.82 16.58 21.37
N LEU A 9 15.99 15.38 20.88
CA LEU A 9 15.90 14.15 21.67
C LEU A 9 16.79 13.05 21.10
N MET A 10 17.19 12.12 21.97
CA MET A 10 17.77 10.86 21.54
C MET A 10 16.65 9.86 21.28
N TRP A 11 16.61 9.30 20.08
CA TRP A 11 15.57 8.37 19.65
C TRP A 11 16.17 7.19 18.88
N GLY A 12 15.96 5.97 19.38
CA GLY A 12 16.58 4.78 18.77
C GLY A 12 18.11 4.85 18.68
N GLY A 13 18.75 5.50 19.65
CA GLY A 13 20.22 5.66 19.71
C GLY A 13 20.79 6.78 18.83
N ARG A 14 19.95 7.58 18.16
CA ARG A 14 20.37 8.70 17.30
C ARG A 14 19.67 9.98 17.68
N LYS A 15 20.29 11.10 17.38
CA LYS A 15 19.75 12.42 17.67
C LYS A 15 18.69 12.78 16.63
N LEU A 16 17.49 13.14 17.10
CA LEU A 16 16.44 13.78 16.32
C LEU A 16 16.34 15.25 16.71
N VAL A 17 16.36 16.13 15.71
CA VAL A 17 16.23 17.57 15.88
C VAL A 17 15.04 18.06 15.07
N LEU A 18 14.17 18.84 15.72
CA LEU A 18 13.05 19.53 15.08
C LEU A 18 13.30 21.04 15.17
N GLU A 19 13.35 21.73 14.04
CA GLU A 19 13.62 23.17 13.96
C GLU A 19 12.54 23.89 13.14
N THR A 20 12.11 25.05 13.60
CA THR A 20 11.20 25.94 12.88
C THR A 20 11.64 27.40 12.97
N GLY A 21 11.04 28.29 12.17
CA GLY A 21 11.25 29.73 12.23
C GLY A 21 12.35 30.28 11.31
N LYS A 22 13.09 29.40 10.61
CA LYS A 22 14.19 29.82 9.72
C LYS A 22 13.87 29.64 8.24
N MET A 23 13.44 28.46 7.84
CA MET A 23 13.12 28.12 6.44
C MET A 23 11.63 28.22 6.17
N ALA A 24 11.26 28.49 4.91
CA ALA A 24 9.90 28.47 4.38
C ALA A 24 8.87 29.27 5.22
N ARG A 25 9.23 30.46 5.65
CA ARG A 25 8.44 31.31 6.57
C ARG A 25 7.10 31.80 6.02
N GLN A 26 6.84 31.66 4.73
CA GLN A 26 5.55 31.99 4.11
C GLN A 26 4.53 30.85 4.21
N ALA A 27 4.97 29.64 4.49
CA ALA A 27 4.06 28.52 4.74
C ALA A 27 3.29 28.72 6.05
N ASP A 28 2.11 28.11 6.17
CA ASP A 28 1.36 28.12 7.42
C ASP A 28 2.13 27.37 8.51
N GLY A 29 2.74 26.23 8.18
CA GLY A 29 3.68 25.52 9.04
C GLY A 29 4.90 25.05 8.24
N ALA A 30 6.08 25.13 8.86
CA ALA A 30 7.32 24.63 8.27
C ALA A 30 8.24 24.10 9.37
N VAL A 31 8.72 22.87 9.20
CA VAL A 31 9.65 22.22 10.13
C VAL A 31 10.76 21.54 9.35
N VAL A 32 11.97 21.71 9.82
CA VAL A 32 13.14 20.94 9.40
C VAL A 32 13.41 19.88 10.45
N ALA A 33 13.28 18.61 10.09
CA ALA A 33 13.61 17.49 10.95
C ALA A 33 14.93 16.86 10.50
N THR A 34 15.83 16.64 11.43
CA THR A 34 17.13 15.98 11.16
C THR A 34 17.29 14.78 12.09
N TYR A 35 17.47 13.61 11.54
CA TYR A 35 17.68 12.35 12.24
C TYR A 35 18.99 11.70 11.80
N GLY A 36 19.96 11.66 12.71
CA GLY A 36 21.35 11.50 12.26
C GLY A 36 21.74 12.68 11.36
N ASP A 37 22.18 12.39 10.13
CA ASP A 37 22.44 13.40 9.10
C ASP A 37 21.38 13.40 7.96
N THR A 38 20.31 12.67 8.13
CA THR A 38 19.15 12.72 7.23
C THR A 38 18.23 13.86 7.60
N THR A 39 18.00 14.80 6.68
CA THR A 39 17.26 16.03 6.89
C THR A 39 16.11 16.17 5.92
N VAL A 40 14.91 16.45 6.43
CA VAL A 40 13.69 16.69 5.65
C VAL A 40 13.06 18.02 6.05
N LEU A 41 12.73 18.83 5.06
CA LEU A 41 11.87 20.01 5.22
C LEU A 41 10.42 19.63 4.90
N ALA A 42 9.52 19.79 5.86
CA ALA A 42 8.08 19.66 5.63
C ALA A 42 7.41 21.03 5.71
N THR A 43 6.54 21.32 4.75
CA THR A 43 5.74 22.56 4.70
C THR A 43 4.27 22.21 4.59
N VAL A 44 3.43 23.05 5.21
CA VAL A 44 1.97 22.97 5.16
C VAL A 44 1.43 24.31 4.74
N VAL A 45 0.59 24.32 3.71
CA VAL A 45 -0.19 25.49 3.31
C VAL A 45 -1.64 25.06 3.14
N SER A 46 -2.56 25.78 3.76
CA SER A 46 -4.00 25.55 3.63
C SER A 46 -4.69 26.84 3.23
N MET A 47 -5.55 26.77 2.23
CA MET A 47 -6.33 27.92 1.77
C MET A 47 -7.22 28.44 2.91
N LYS A 48 -7.55 29.73 2.89
CA LYS A 48 -8.35 30.36 3.96
C LYS A 48 -9.83 29.96 3.88
N GLU A 49 -10.30 29.65 2.68
CA GLU A 49 -11.69 29.29 2.40
C GLU A 49 -11.78 28.03 1.53
N PRO A 50 -12.80 27.19 1.72
CA PRO A 50 -13.03 26.04 0.86
C PRO A 50 -13.54 26.47 -0.53
N LYS A 51 -13.23 25.68 -1.55
CA LYS A 51 -13.83 25.84 -2.88
C LYS A 51 -15.32 25.45 -2.82
N PRO A 52 -16.23 26.23 -3.45
CA PRO A 52 -17.65 25.89 -3.47
C PRO A 52 -17.90 24.51 -4.11
N GLY A 53 -18.89 23.78 -3.56
CA GLY A 53 -19.37 22.52 -4.13
C GLY A 53 -18.51 21.28 -3.89
N LEU A 54 -17.43 21.37 -3.10
CA LEU A 54 -16.64 20.20 -2.74
C LEU A 54 -17.34 19.36 -1.66
N ASP A 55 -17.42 18.06 -1.90
CA ASP A 55 -17.97 17.07 -0.97
C ASP A 55 -16.89 16.22 -0.27
N PHE A 56 -15.63 16.50 -0.52
CA PHE A 56 -14.47 15.83 0.07
C PHE A 56 -13.42 16.84 0.57
N PHE A 57 -12.50 16.37 1.40
CA PHE A 57 -11.36 17.16 1.85
C PHE A 57 -10.20 17.08 0.84
N PRO A 58 -9.86 18.20 0.17
CA PRO A 58 -8.81 18.23 -0.84
C PRO A 58 -7.43 18.36 -0.19
N LEU A 59 -6.94 17.28 0.41
CA LEU A 59 -5.58 17.17 0.94
C LEU A 59 -4.66 16.56 -0.11
N THR A 60 -3.56 17.24 -0.40
CA THR A 60 -2.50 16.74 -1.29
C THR A 60 -1.18 16.68 -0.53
N VAL A 61 -0.61 15.49 -0.45
CA VAL A 61 0.71 15.26 0.13
C VAL A 61 1.70 14.92 -0.98
N ASN A 62 2.83 15.64 -1.02
CA ASN A 62 3.93 15.38 -1.93
C ASN A 62 5.22 15.17 -1.12
N TYR A 63 5.76 13.97 -1.21
CA TYR A 63 7.08 13.64 -0.73
C TYR A 63 8.04 13.63 -1.93
N GLN A 64 9.20 14.26 -1.78
CA GLN A 64 10.17 14.44 -2.84
C GLN A 64 11.58 14.10 -2.34
N GLU A 65 12.28 13.28 -3.12
CA GLU A 65 13.70 12.99 -2.91
C GLU A 65 14.54 13.77 -3.92
N ARG A 66 15.47 14.58 -3.42
CA ARG A 66 16.41 15.32 -4.25
C ARG A 66 17.73 14.59 -4.30
N THR A 67 18.24 14.30 -5.48
CA THR A 67 19.49 13.55 -5.67
C THR A 67 20.71 14.22 -5.05
N TYR A 68 20.70 15.57 -4.95
CA TYR A 68 21.73 16.30 -4.23
C TYR A 68 21.78 15.95 -2.73
N ALA A 69 20.69 15.44 -2.14
CA ALA A 69 20.67 15.02 -0.74
C ALA A 69 21.68 13.88 -0.47
N ALA A 70 21.96 13.06 -1.47
CA ALA A 70 22.99 12.02 -1.45
C ALA A 70 24.28 12.42 -2.21
N GLY A 71 24.47 13.71 -2.49
CA GLY A 71 25.64 14.21 -3.22
C GLY A 71 25.71 13.78 -4.69
N ARG A 72 24.57 13.52 -5.32
CA ARG A 72 24.48 12.98 -6.67
C ARG A 72 23.80 13.94 -7.64
N ILE A 73 24.13 13.80 -8.92
CA ILE A 73 23.44 14.45 -10.04
C ILE A 73 22.46 13.43 -10.65
N PRO A 74 21.21 13.82 -10.95
CA PRO A 74 20.23 12.92 -11.56
C PRO A 74 20.74 12.26 -12.85
N GLY A 75 20.38 11.01 -13.07
CA GLY A 75 20.57 10.32 -14.33
C GLY A 75 19.72 10.90 -15.46
N GLY A 76 19.73 10.22 -16.60
CA GLY A 76 18.97 10.62 -17.78
C GLY A 76 19.53 11.83 -18.53
N TYR A 77 18.84 12.21 -19.58
CA TYR A 77 19.29 13.29 -20.49
C TYR A 77 19.19 14.68 -19.85
N PHE A 78 18.08 14.98 -19.17
CA PHE A 78 17.81 16.30 -18.61
C PHE A 78 18.58 16.64 -17.33
N LYS A 79 19.20 15.65 -16.70
CA LYS A 79 19.93 15.84 -15.43
C LYS A 79 19.10 16.56 -14.35
N ARG A 80 17.81 16.26 -14.32
CA ARG A 80 16.83 16.87 -13.41
C ARG A 80 15.79 15.84 -13.02
N GLU A 81 15.35 15.86 -11.75
CA GLU A 81 14.22 15.09 -11.28
C GLU A 81 12.96 15.50 -12.05
N GLY A 82 12.21 14.50 -12.50
CA GLY A 82 11.02 14.70 -13.32
C GLY A 82 9.74 14.29 -12.60
N ARG A 83 9.07 13.26 -13.13
CA ARG A 83 7.86 12.70 -12.52
C ARG A 83 8.19 12.04 -11.18
N PRO A 84 7.25 12.06 -10.22
CA PRO A 84 7.42 11.32 -8.98
C PRO A 84 7.72 9.83 -9.23
N THR A 85 8.70 9.30 -8.51
CA THR A 85 9.02 7.88 -8.53
C THR A 85 7.92 7.08 -7.83
N GLU A 86 7.93 5.75 -8.00
CA GLU A 86 7.05 4.86 -7.22
C GLU A 86 7.27 5.05 -5.72
N LYS A 87 8.53 5.10 -5.26
CA LYS A 87 8.87 5.35 -3.85
C LYS A 87 8.28 6.67 -3.34
N GLU A 88 8.46 7.76 -4.08
CA GLU A 88 7.91 9.08 -3.70
C GLU A 88 6.37 9.05 -3.63
N THR A 89 5.72 8.35 -4.54
CA THR A 89 4.26 8.17 -4.52
C THR A 89 3.80 7.35 -3.31
N LEU A 90 4.49 6.26 -2.99
CA LEU A 90 4.17 5.40 -1.86
C LEU A 90 4.40 6.09 -0.52
N VAL A 91 5.49 6.84 -0.36
CA VAL A 91 5.77 7.61 0.85
C VAL A 91 4.78 8.77 1.01
N SER A 92 4.37 9.42 -0.08
CA SER A 92 3.30 10.42 -0.04
C SER A 92 2.00 9.84 0.53
N ARG A 93 1.65 8.62 0.14
CA ARG A 93 0.49 7.89 0.69
C ARG A 93 0.70 7.47 2.15
N LEU A 94 1.91 7.05 2.49
CA LEU A 94 2.28 6.66 3.85
C LEU A 94 2.11 7.84 4.85
N ILE A 95 2.39 9.06 4.40
CA ILE A 95 2.19 10.30 5.16
C ILE A 95 0.70 10.67 5.21
N ASP A 96 0.00 10.62 4.07
CA ASP A 96 -1.41 11.04 3.94
C ASP A 96 -2.34 10.23 4.85
N ARG A 97 -2.20 8.91 4.85
CA ARG A 97 -3.13 8.00 5.51
C ARG A 97 -3.32 8.26 7.01
N PRO A 98 -2.28 8.41 7.85
CA PRO A 98 -2.46 8.63 9.28
C PRO A 98 -2.88 10.06 9.64
N ILE A 99 -2.61 11.06 8.80
CA ILE A 99 -2.94 12.45 9.09
C ILE A 99 -4.35 12.85 8.63
N ARG A 100 -4.82 12.29 7.52
CA ARG A 100 -6.12 12.64 6.92
C ARG A 100 -7.29 12.50 7.89
N PRO A 101 -7.45 11.43 8.67
CA PRO A 101 -8.56 11.28 9.61
C PRO A 101 -8.48 12.22 10.82
N LEU A 102 -7.34 12.89 11.04
CA LEU A 102 -7.14 13.80 12.17
C LEU A 102 -7.51 15.25 11.87
N PHE A 103 -7.85 15.58 10.64
CA PHE A 103 -8.46 16.89 10.36
C PHE A 103 -9.87 16.93 10.91
N VAL A 104 -10.25 18.09 11.46
CA VAL A 104 -11.59 18.25 12.05
C VAL A 104 -12.66 17.95 10.99
N PRO A 105 -13.68 17.13 11.33
CA PRO A 105 -14.73 16.78 10.38
C PRO A 105 -15.40 18.02 9.76
N GLY A 106 -15.58 18.00 8.44
CA GLY A 106 -16.14 19.11 7.69
C GLY A 106 -15.12 20.16 7.23
N TYR A 107 -13.86 20.06 7.62
CA TYR A 107 -12.81 20.91 7.07
C TYR A 107 -12.52 20.54 5.62
N LYS A 108 -12.70 21.49 4.70
CA LYS A 108 -12.60 21.26 3.24
C LYS A 108 -11.71 22.27 2.52
N ASN A 109 -10.90 23.02 3.27
CA ASN A 109 -9.98 23.98 2.66
C ASN A 109 -8.84 23.23 1.96
N ASP A 110 -8.56 23.59 0.72
CA ASP A 110 -7.48 22.99 -0.08
C ASP A 110 -6.16 23.08 0.68
N THR A 111 -5.59 21.94 1.02
CA THR A 111 -4.41 21.83 1.89
C THR A 111 -3.32 21.04 1.17
N GLN A 112 -2.14 21.64 1.09
CA GLN A 112 -0.98 21.03 0.46
C GLN A 112 0.16 20.86 1.46
N ILE A 113 0.70 19.66 1.47
CA ILE A 113 1.88 19.29 2.26
C ILE A 113 2.99 18.91 1.29
N VAL A 114 4.16 19.47 1.49
CA VAL A 114 5.37 19.13 0.74
C VAL A 114 6.47 18.76 1.71
N ALA A 115 6.94 17.53 1.63
CA ALA A 115 8.09 17.02 2.39
C ALA A 115 9.24 16.76 1.42
N THR A 116 10.34 17.49 1.58
CA THR A 116 11.50 17.41 0.69
C THR A 116 12.72 16.92 1.44
N VAL A 117 13.32 15.85 0.96
CA VAL A 117 14.60 15.32 1.49
C VAL A 117 15.72 16.23 1.02
N LEU A 118 16.40 16.88 1.98
CA LEU A 118 17.47 17.84 1.73
C LEU A 118 18.87 17.27 1.96
N SER A 119 18.98 16.26 2.84
CA SER A 119 20.22 15.54 3.14
C SER A 119 19.87 14.09 3.48
N HIS A 120 20.71 13.16 3.07
CA HIS A 120 20.53 11.73 3.36
C HIS A 120 21.90 11.10 3.67
N ASP A 121 22.03 10.55 4.86
CA ASP A 121 23.26 9.91 5.33
C ASP A 121 23.45 8.47 4.78
N LEU A 122 22.53 7.99 3.96
CA LEU A 122 22.48 6.62 3.39
C LEU A 122 22.27 5.51 4.44
N GLU A 123 21.94 5.87 5.66
CA GLU A 123 21.73 4.96 6.79
C GLU A 123 20.34 5.08 7.39
N ASN A 124 19.81 6.30 7.53
CA ASN A 124 18.52 6.57 8.12
C ASN A 124 17.49 6.85 7.02
N ASP A 125 16.48 6.00 6.89
CA ASP A 125 15.44 6.17 5.88
C ASP A 125 14.67 7.49 6.08
N PRO A 126 14.63 8.36 5.06
CA PRO A 126 14.00 9.67 5.17
C PRO A 126 12.48 9.63 5.26
N ASP A 127 11.81 8.51 5.00
CA ASP A 127 10.35 8.41 5.04
C ASP A 127 9.78 8.66 6.45
N ILE A 128 10.37 8.04 7.47
CA ILE A 128 9.98 8.27 8.88
C ILE A 128 10.27 9.71 9.30
N VAL A 129 11.40 10.24 8.90
CA VAL A 129 11.76 11.64 9.18
C VAL A 129 10.75 12.60 8.53
N ALA A 130 10.30 12.30 7.31
CA ALA A 130 9.27 13.07 6.61
C ALA A 130 7.91 13.01 7.31
N MET A 131 7.52 11.85 7.84
CA MET A 131 6.29 11.71 8.63
C MET A 131 6.33 12.55 9.90
N VAL A 132 7.44 12.52 10.63
CA VAL A 132 7.64 13.32 11.85
C VAL A 132 7.66 14.81 11.54
N ALA A 133 8.40 15.23 10.51
CA ALA A 133 8.46 16.63 10.09
C ALA A 133 7.08 17.17 9.67
N THR A 134 6.31 16.36 8.94
CA THR A 134 4.94 16.71 8.52
C THR A 134 4.00 16.87 9.72
N SER A 135 4.06 15.93 10.67
CA SER A 135 3.28 16.01 11.90
C SER A 135 3.58 17.28 12.68
N ALA A 136 4.85 17.61 12.85
CA ALA A 136 5.28 18.84 13.51
C ALA A 136 4.81 20.09 12.75
N ALA A 137 4.99 20.14 11.43
CA ALA A 137 4.56 21.28 10.61
C ALA A 137 3.04 21.50 10.67
N LEU A 138 2.24 20.44 10.64
CA LEU A 138 0.79 20.52 10.81
C LEU A 138 0.41 21.05 12.19
N THR A 139 1.05 20.53 13.23
CA THR A 139 0.77 20.96 14.63
C THR A 139 1.08 22.43 14.86
N LEU A 140 2.11 22.96 14.19
CA LEU A 140 2.48 24.38 14.27
C LEU A 140 1.66 25.30 13.37
N SER A 141 0.97 24.78 12.36
CA SER A 141 0.37 25.56 11.28
C SER A 141 -0.88 26.37 11.69
N GLY A 142 -1.55 25.98 12.76
CA GLY A 142 -2.86 26.52 13.14
C GLY A 142 -4.04 25.95 12.34
N VAL A 143 -3.80 25.04 11.38
CA VAL A 143 -4.85 24.31 10.67
C VAL A 143 -5.60 23.39 11.65
N PRO A 144 -6.92 23.18 11.50
CA PRO A 144 -7.70 22.30 12.38
C PRO A 144 -7.27 20.84 12.28
N PHE A 145 -6.22 20.48 12.99
CA PHE A 145 -5.57 19.17 13.00
C PHE A 145 -5.48 18.64 14.43
N MET A 146 -6.02 17.45 14.67
CA MET A 146 -6.12 16.83 16.00
C MET A 146 -4.94 15.89 16.33
N GLY A 147 -3.78 16.14 15.74
CA GLY A 147 -2.54 15.49 16.11
C GLY A 147 -1.90 16.13 17.34
N PRO A 148 -0.58 15.90 17.52
CA PRO A 148 0.35 15.32 16.56
C PRO A 148 0.27 13.81 16.42
N ILE A 149 0.89 13.30 15.36
CA ILE A 149 1.22 11.88 15.24
C ILE A 149 2.72 11.66 15.46
N GLY A 150 3.06 10.45 15.92
CA GLY A 150 4.39 9.87 15.77
C GLY A 150 4.38 8.82 14.68
N ALA A 151 5.55 8.41 14.26
CA ALA A 151 5.76 7.32 13.33
C ALA A 151 7.07 6.60 13.64
N ALA A 152 7.14 5.32 13.34
CA ALA A 152 8.35 4.52 13.50
C ALA A 152 8.39 3.38 12.48
N ARG A 153 9.59 2.96 12.14
CA ARG A 153 9.85 1.71 11.43
C ARG A 153 10.28 0.65 12.43
N VAL A 154 9.74 -0.54 12.32
CA VAL A 154 10.05 -1.67 13.18
C VAL A 154 10.55 -2.83 12.34
N ALA A 155 11.73 -3.34 12.66
CA ALA A 155 12.28 -4.58 12.14
C ALA A 155 12.14 -5.72 13.17
N TYR A 156 12.22 -6.95 12.69
CA TYR A 156 12.25 -8.15 13.53
C TYR A 156 13.47 -8.99 13.16
N ILE A 157 14.47 -8.98 14.03
CA ILE A 157 15.79 -9.57 13.78
C ILE A 157 16.18 -10.41 14.99
N ASN A 158 16.57 -11.67 14.77
CA ASN A 158 17.00 -12.59 15.82
C ASN A 158 16.01 -12.72 16.99
N GLY A 159 14.72 -12.74 16.69
CA GLY A 159 13.66 -12.88 17.69
C GLY A 159 13.33 -11.62 18.49
N GLY A 160 13.84 -10.45 18.09
CA GLY A 160 13.60 -9.18 18.76
C GLY A 160 13.17 -8.05 17.81
N TYR A 161 12.41 -7.11 18.35
CA TYR A 161 12.04 -5.89 17.62
C TYR A 161 13.16 -4.87 17.66
N LYS A 162 13.36 -4.15 16.55
CA LYS A 162 14.32 -3.08 16.43
C LYS A 162 13.66 -1.81 15.90
N LEU A 163 13.89 -0.70 16.60
CA LEU A 163 13.36 0.61 16.26
C LEU A 163 14.22 1.28 15.18
N ASN A 164 13.60 1.72 14.10
CA ASN A 164 14.25 2.50 13.03
C ASN A 164 15.61 1.93 12.62
N PRO A 165 15.66 0.68 12.12
CA PRO A 165 16.93 0.05 11.77
C PRO A 165 17.65 0.86 10.70
N GLN A 166 18.97 0.98 10.83
CA GLN A 166 19.82 1.51 9.77
C GLN A 166 19.91 0.50 8.62
N LEU A 167 20.18 0.96 7.40
CA LEU A 167 20.28 0.08 6.23
C LEU A 167 21.32 -1.04 6.42
N THR A 168 22.43 -0.74 7.10
CA THR A 168 23.49 -1.71 7.45
C THR A 168 23.05 -2.76 8.49
N GLU A 169 21.94 -2.54 9.19
CA GLU A 169 21.44 -3.40 10.26
C GLU A 169 20.34 -4.36 9.81
N LEU A 170 20.01 -4.39 8.51
CA LEU A 170 18.87 -5.15 7.97
C LEU A 170 19.19 -6.62 7.65
N GLU A 171 20.44 -7.07 7.84
CA GLU A 171 20.80 -8.47 7.62
C GLU A 171 19.97 -9.40 8.52
N GLY A 172 19.34 -10.41 7.91
CA GLY A 172 18.47 -11.35 8.63
C GLY A 172 17.11 -10.77 9.07
N ASN A 173 16.76 -9.57 8.63
CA ASN A 173 15.47 -8.98 8.95
C ASN A 173 14.31 -9.78 8.35
N GLN A 174 13.28 -10.02 9.17
CA GLN A 174 12.06 -10.73 8.80
C GLN A 174 10.83 -9.82 8.70
N LEU A 175 10.96 -8.54 9.02
CA LEU A 175 9.84 -7.60 9.07
C LEU A 175 10.27 -6.20 8.66
N ASP A 176 9.58 -5.62 7.70
CA ASP A 176 9.60 -4.19 7.43
C ASP A 176 8.20 -3.64 7.74
N LEU A 177 8.03 -2.96 8.87
CA LEU A 177 6.76 -2.43 9.34
C LEU A 177 6.89 -0.96 9.66
N VAL A 178 5.98 -0.15 9.11
CA VAL A 178 5.80 1.25 9.50
C VAL A 178 4.50 1.37 10.26
N VAL A 179 4.55 2.02 11.41
CA VAL A 179 3.40 2.34 12.24
C VAL A 179 3.37 3.83 12.54
N ALA A 180 2.18 4.42 12.47
CA ALA A 180 1.95 5.80 12.82
C ALA A 180 0.65 5.95 13.63
N GLY A 181 0.60 6.93 14.50
CA GLY A 181 -0.58 7.19 15.31
C GLY A 181 -0.40 8.37 16.25
N THR A 182 -1.44 8.63 17.01
CA THR A 182 -1.45 9.62 18.10
C THR A 182 -0.86 9.03 19.38
N ALA A 183 -0.83 9.82 20.45
CA ALA A 183 -0.43 9.33 21.77
C ALA A 183 -1.28 8.13 22.23
N ASP A 184 -2.57 8.17 21.94
CA ASP A 184 -3.55 7.22 22.47
C ASP A 184 -3.92 6.10 21.48
N ALA A 185 -3.63 6.26 20.19
CA ALA A 185 -4.14 5.36 19.16
C ALA A 185 -3.17 5.12 18.01
N VAL A 186 -3.08 3.86 17.57
CA VAL A 186 -2.52 3.49 16.27
C VAL A 186 -3.51 3.89 15.19
N LEU A 187 -3.04 4.54 14.12
CA LEU A 187 -3.88 4.98 13.00
C LEU A 187 -3.51 4.32 11.67
N MET A 188 -2.26 3.96 11.48
CA MET A 188 -1.80 3.39 10.22
C MET A 188 -0.72 2.35 10.46
N VAL A 189 -0.81 1.25 9.73
CA VAL A 189 0.22 0.22 9.63
C VAL A 189 0.43 -0.14 8.17
N GLU A 190 1.68 -0.31 7.77
CA GLU A 190 2.09 -0.82 6.47
C GLU A 190 3.25 -1.79 6.66
N SER A 191 3.21 -2.98 6.06
CA SER A 191 4.26 -3.96 6.31
C SER A 191 4.49 -4.97 5.20
N GLU A 192 5.71 -5.50 5.18
CA GLU A 192 6.12 -6.74 4.53
C GLU A 192 6.76 -7.66 5.57
N ALA A 193 6.40 -8.93 5.57
CA ALA A 193 6.86 -9.90 6.55
C ALA A 193 7.20 -11.25 5.91
N LYS A 194 8.12 -11.99 6.52
CA LYS A 194 8.51 -13.33 6.10
C LYS A 194 7.78 -14.40 6.92
N GLU A 195 6.48 -14.58 6.65
CA GLU A 195 5.61 -15.56 7.31
C GLU A 195 5.65 -15.47 8.84
N LEU A 196 5.38 -14.27 9.38
CA LEU A 196 5.32 -14.03 10.82
C LEU A 196 3.92 -14.28 11.38
N SER A 197 3.86 -14.67 12.65
CA SER A 197 2.59 -14.87 13.35
C SER A 197 1.86 -13.57 13.62
N GLU A 198 0.55 -13.66 13.86
CA GLU A 198 -0.30 -12.54 14.27
C GLU A 198 0.24 -11.87 15.55
N GLU A 199 0.72 -12.67 16.50
CA GLU A 199 1.30 -12.18 17.76
C GLU A 199 2.55 -11.35 17.54
N ILE A 200 3.46 -11.80 16.68
CA ILE A 200 4.68 -11.05 16.34
C ILE A 200 4.33 -9.77 15.60
N MET A 201 3.39 -9.82 14.66
CA MET A 201 2.95 -8.63 13.90
C MET A 201 2.31 -7.60 14.82
N LEU A 202 1.39 -8.00 15.67
CA LEU A 202 0.74 -7.10 16.64
C LEU A 202 1.75 -6.55 17.65
N GLY A 203 2.66 -7.37 18.14
CA GLY A 203 3.76 -6.95 19.01
C GLY A 203 4.64 -5.88 18.37
N ALA A 204 4.91 -5.98 17.07
CA ALA A 204 5.66 -4.97 16.32
C ALA A 204 4.90 -3.63 16.23
N VAL A 205 3.59 -3.68 15.99
CA VAL A 205 2.73 -2.49 15.96
C VAL A 205 2.77 -1.77 17.31
N MET A 206 2.59 -2.50 18.40
CA MET A 206 2.59 -1.95 19.76
C MET A 206 3.97 -1.45 20.18
N PHE A 207 5.04 -2.16 19.77
CA PHE A 207 6.42 -1.72 19.99
C PHE A 207 6.69 -0.35 19.33
N GLY A 208 6.32 -0.20 18.07
CA GLY A 208 6.48 1.07 17.35
C GLY A 208 5.67 2.20 17.97
N HIS A 209 4.40 1.96 18.31
CA HIS A 209 3.53 2.92 18.97
C HIS A 209 4.12 3.42 20.31
N LYS A 210 4.61 2.51 21.13
CA LYS A 210 5.27 2.85 22.40
C LYS A 210 6.53 3.70 22.18
N HIS A 211 7.36 3.35 21.19
CA HIS A 211 8.67 3.95 20.99
C HIS A 211 8.65 5.28 20.24
N PHE A 212 7.57 5.65 19.59
CA PHE A 212 7.44 7.00 19.03
C PHE A 212 6.78 8.03 19.99
N GLN A 213 6.34 7.65 21.17
CA GLN A 213 5.76 8.60 22.15
C GLN A 213 6.69 9.78 22.45
N PRO A 214 8.01 9.61 22.68
CA PRO A 214 8.91 10.74 22.89
C PRO A 214 8.95 11.74 21.74
N VAL A 215 8.70 11.30 20.51
CA VAL A 215 8.63 12.18 19.33
C VAL A 215 7.38 13.06 19.41
N ILE A 216 6.23 12.50 19.78
CA ILE A 216 4.99 13.27 20.01
C ILE A 216 5.19 14.33 21.09
N GLU A 217 5.81 13.96 22.20
CA GLU A 217 6.13 14.90 23.29
C GLU A 217 7.05 16.05 22.83
N ALA A 218 8.05 15.74 22.00
CA ALA A 218 8.94 16.76 21.44
C ALA A 218 8.20 17.71 20.48
N ILE A 219 7.29 17.18 19.66
CA ILE A 219 6.43 18.02 18.80
C ILE A 219 5.55 18.94 19.62
N ILE A 220 4.95 18.46 20.71
CA ILE A 220 4.14 19.26 21.62
C ILE A 220 4.97 20.38 22.25
N ARG A 221 6.16 20.08 22.76
CA ARG A 221 7.07 21.11 23.30
C ARG A 221 7.47 22.16 22.27
N LEU A 222 7.70 21.76 21.02
CA LEU A 222 7.97 22.70 19.94
C LEU A 222 6.75 23.58 19.64
N ALA A 223 5.55 23.00 19.66
CA ALA A 223 4.29 23.72 19.45
C ALA A 223 4.02 24.74 20.56
N GLU A 224 4.32 24.43 21.81
CA GLU A 224 4.21 25.38 22.94
C GLU A 224 5.06 26.65 22.73
N LYS A 225 6.16 26.53 21.98
CA LYS A 225 7.06 27.65 21.68
C LYS A 225 6.71 28.40 20.40
N ALA A 226 6.18 27.73 19.41
CA ALA A 226 6.16 28.24 18.03
C ALA A 226 4.87 27.98 17.25
N ALA A 227 3.85 27.39 17.85
CA ALA A 227 2.58 27.17 17.15
C ALA A 227 1.90 28.52 16.85
N LYS A 228 1.33 28.62 15.66
CA LYS A 228 0.45 29.71 15.28
C LYS A 228 -0.91 29.58 15.99
N GLU A 229 -1.61 30.70 16.14
CA GLU A 229 -2.98 30.69 16.62
C GLU A 229 -3.86 29.73 15.78
N PRO A 230 -4.66 28.88 16.43
CA PRO A 230 -5.59 28.01 15.73
C PRO A 230 -6.55 28.80 14.85
N ARG A 231 -6.82 28.31 13.65
CA ARG A 231 -7.86 28.89 12.79
C ARG A 231 -9.23 28.72 13.44
N ASP A 232 -10.05 29.75 13.34
CA ASP A 232 -11.45 29.72 13.78
C ASP A 232 -12.24 28.86 12.78
N PHE A 233 -12.39 27.58 13.10
CA PHE A 233 -13.18 26.61 12.35
C PHE A 233 -14.05 25.83 13.30
N GLN A 234 -15.36 25.90 13.07
CA GLN A 234 -16.34 25.13 13.82
C GLN A 234 -16.98 24.08 12.90
N PRO A 235 -16.96 22.79 13.29
CA PRO A 235 -17.70 21.77 12.55
C PRO A 235 -19.19 22.13 12.52
N SER A 236 -19.84 21.85 11.41
CA SER A 236 -21.31 21.99 11.33
C SER A 236 -21.97 21.03 12.30
N ASP A 237 -22.83 21.55 13.15
CA ASP A 237 -23.72 20.71 13.95
C ASP A 237 -24.80 20.12 13.03
N LEU A 238 -24.84 18.80 12.95
CA LEU A 238 -25.77 18.04 12.12
C LEU A 238 -26.84 17.30 12.93
N ALA A 239 -26.80 17.37 14.26
CA ALA A 239 -27.68 16.59 15.14
C ALA A 239 -29.18 16.83 14.86
N ASP A 240 -29.58 18.09 14.73
CA ASP A 240 -30.96 18.44 14.43
C ASP A 240 -31.42 17.97 13.05
N VAL A 241 -30.55 18.09 12.06
CA VAL A 241 -30.84 17.65 10.68
C VAL A 241 -30.92 16.13 10.62
N GLU A 242 -29.98 15.43 11.26
CA GLU A 242 -29.97 13.96 11.33
C GLU A 242 -31.23 13.42 12.00
N LYS A 243 -31.64 14.02 13.13
CA LYS A 243 -32.87 13.66 13.83
C LYS A 243 -34.08 13.73 12.93
N VAL A 244 -34.25 14.85 12.20
CA VAL A 244 -35.39 15.04 11.28
C VAL A 244 -35.30 14.05 10.12
N ILE A 245 -34.12 13.76 9.58
CA ILE A 245 -33.95 12.76 8.52
C ILE A 245 -34.39 11.38 9.00
N LEU A 246 -33.99 10.98 10.21
CA LEU A 246 -34.39 9.70 10.79
C LEU A 246 -35.89 9.63 11.03
N GLU A 247 -36.53 10.71 11.50
CA GLU A 247 -37.99 10.77 11.63
C GLU A 247 -38.70 10.56 10.28
N ILE A 248 -38.14 11.05 9.18
CA ILE A 248 -38.74 10.93 7.82
C ILE A 248 -38.46 9.56 7.19
N ALA A 249 -37.23 9.03 7.31
CA ALA A 249 -36.72 7.98 6.43
C ALA A 249 -36.06 6.78 7.15
N GLU A 250 -36.05 6.70 8.48
CA GLU A 250 -35.40 5.59 9.18
C GLU A 250 -35.95 4.23 8.78
N ASN A 251 -37.29 4.12 8.71
CA ASN A 251 -37.93 2.86 8.32
C ASN A 251 -37.65 2.50 6.86
N ASP A 252 -37.60 3.50 5.97
CA ASP A 252 -37.27 3.29 4.57
C ASP A 252 -35.82 2.83 4.40
N LEU A 253 -34.88 3.41 5.17
CA LEU A 253 -33.48 3.02 5.18
C LEU A 253 -33.30 1.61 5.75
N ARG A 254 -33.98 1.26 6.85
CA ARG A 254 -33.93 -0.09 7.41
C ARG A 254 -34.44 -1.13 6.41
N ALA A 255 -35.56 -0.82 5.72
CA ALA A 255 -36.11 -1.67 4.67
C ALA A 255 -35.15 -1.80 3.48
N ALA A 256 -34.55 -0.71 3.04
CA ALA A 256 -33.58 -0.71 1.94
C ALA A 256 -32.35 -1.57 2.26
N TYR A 257 -31.79 -1.46 3.47
CA TYR A 257 -30.64 -2.25 3.89
C TYR A 257 -30.94 -3.70 4.26
N SER A 258 -32.18 -4.13 4.23
CA SER A 258 -32.58 -5.54 4.27
C SER A 258 -32.58 -6.21 2.89
N ILE A 259 -32.44 -5.42 1.82
CA ILE A 259 -32.37 -5.91 0.44
C ILE A 259 -30.93 -6.33 0.14
N THR A 260 -30.72 -7.62 -0.16
CA THR A 260 -29.40 -8.18 -0.41
C THR A 260 -28.84 -7.85 -1.80
N GLN A 261 -29.72 -7.70 -2.79
CA GLN A 261 -29.39 -7.33 -4.17
C GLN A 261 -28.94 -5.86 -4.24
N LYS A 262 -27.71 -5.62 -4.71
CA LYS A 262 -27.09 -4.28 -4.73
C LYS A 262 -27.92 -3.25 -5.49
N ALA A 263 -28.33 -3.55 -6.73
CA ALA A 263 -29.08 -2.61 -7.56
C ALA A 263 -30.43 -2.23 -6.95
N GLU A 264 -31.16 -3.20 -6.42
CA GLU A 264 -32.45 -2.97 -5.75
C GLU A 264 -32.28 -2.19 -4.44
N ARG A 265 -31.23 -2.50 -3.68
CA ARG A 265 -30.88 -1.77 -2.45
C ARG A 265 -30.59 -0.29 -2.74
N TYR A 266 -29.75 -0.01 -3.74
CA TYR A 266 -29.47 1.38 -4.13
C TYR A 266 -30.70 2.12 -4.62
N ALA A 267 -31.56 1.49 -5.40
CA ALA A 267 -32.82 2.09 -5.82
C ALA A 267 -33.73 2.46 -4.63
N ALA A 268 -33.78 1.60 -3.62
CA ALA A 268 -34.55 1.87 -2.39
C ALA A 268 -33.92 3.00 -1.54
N ILE A 269 -32.59 3.06 -1.47
CA ILE A 269 -31.87 4.16 -0.80
C ILE A 269 -32.11 5.48 -1.53
N ASP A 270 -32.07 5.52 -2.86
CA ASP A 270 -32.34 6.71 -3.66
C ASP A 270 -33.78 7.19 -3.50
N ALA A 271 -34.73 6.28 -3.37
CA ALA A 271 -36.13 6.62 -3.07
C ALA A 271 -36.26 7.27 -1.69
N ALA A 272 -35.59 6.73 -0.66
CA ALA A 272 -35.54 7.33 0.67
C ALA A 272 -34.91 8.72 0.66
N LYS A 273 -33.82 8.89 -0.08
CA LYS A 273 -33.13 10.16 -0.27
C LYS A 273 -34.02 11.19 -0.97
N SER A 274 -34.73 10.79 -2.00
CA SER A 274 -35.69 11.66 -2.71
C SER A 274 -36.82 12.13 -1.79
N LYS A 275 -37.34 11.26 -0.93
CA LYS A 275 -38.33 11.59 0.09
C LYS A 275 -37.83 12.64 1.07
N VAL A 276 -36.61 12.49 1.57
CA VAL A 276 -35.95 13.47 2.46
C VAL A 276 -35.71 14.79 1.74
N THR A 277 -35.24 14.75 0.51
CA THR A 277 -34.99 15.95 -0.30
C THR A 277 -36.27 16.73 -0.53
N ALA A 278 -37.36 16.06 -0.90
CA ALA A 278 -38.68 16.71 -1.10
C ALA A 278 -39.21 17.37 0.18
N ALA A 279 -38.97 16.75 1.33
CA ALA A 279 -39.40 17.28 2.63
C ALA A 279 -38.59 18.45 3.15
N LEU A 280 -37.26 18.44 2.95
CA LEU A 280 -36.34 19.40 3.54
C LEU A 280 -35.82 20.48 2.58
N LEU A 281 -35.85 20.19 1.28
CA LEU A 281 -35.36 21.06 0.20
C LEU A 281 -36.44 21.13 -0.90
N PRO A 282 -37.67 21.66 -0.60
CA PRO A 282 -38.74 21.70 -1.58
C PRO A 282 -38.37 22.57 -2.78
N ALA A 283 -38.79 22.17 -3.99
CA ALA A 283 -38.56 22.93 -5.22
C ALA A 283 -39.24 24.30 -5.21
N ASP A 284 -40.44 24.35 -4.61
CA ASP A 284 -41.27 25.56 -4.48
C ASP A 284 -41.34 25.94 -2.98
N GLY A 285 -40.29 26.55 -2.45
CA GLY A 285 -40.28 26.97 -1.05
C GLY A 285 -38.92 27.26 -0.50
N GLU A 286 -38.83 27.74 0.74
CA GLU A 286 -37.57 27.94 1.42
C GLU A 286 -37.03 26.60 1.95
N PRO A 287 -35.74 26.28 1.72
CA PRO A 287 -35.12 25.11 2.31
C PRO A 287 -35.14 25.18 3.84
N ARG A 288 -35.58 24.09 4.49
CA ARG A 288 -35.56 24.00 5.96
C ARG A 288 -34.16 23.99 6.54
N PHE A 289 -33.20 23.44 5.79
CA PHE A 289 -31.78 23.38 6.13
C PHE A 289 -30.92 23.63 4.89
N HIS A 290 -29.68 23.99 5.09
CA HIS A 290 -28.73 24.13 3.99
C HIS A 290 -28.52 22.78 3.24
N PRO A 291 -28.55 22.77 1.89
CA PRO A 291 -28.47 21.53 1.10
C PRO A 291 -27.27 20.64 1.46
N ASP A 292 -26.09 21.22 1.69
CA ASP A 292 -24.90 20.46 2.06
C ASP A 292 -25.03 19.78 3.42
N LYS A 293 -25.73 20.42 4.39
CA LYS A 293 -26.03 19.80 5.69
C LYS A 293 -26.96 18.60 5.54
N VAL A 294 -27.99 18.72 4.70
CA VAL A 294 -28.93 17.63 4.43
C VAL A 294 -28.20 16.44 3.78
N LYS A 295 -27.35 16.71 2.79
CA LYS A 295 -26.55 15.69 2.11
C LYS A 295 -25.63 14.94 3.07
N THR A 296 -24.92 15.68 3.92
CA THR A 296 -23.98 15.10 4.89
C THR A 296 -24.72 14.32 5.98
N ALA A 297 -25.77 14.90 6.57
CA ALA A 297 -26.56 14.26 7.61
C ALA A 297 -27.31 13.01 7.11
N PHE A 298 -27.69 12.97 5.83
CA PHE A 298 -28.29 11.77 5.24
C PHE A 298 -27.28 10.60 5.20
N LYS A 299 -26.03 10.86 4.83
CA LYS A 299 -24.96 9.84 4.86
C LYS A 299 -24.71 9.34 6.28
N GLU A 300 -24.69 10.22 7.27
CA GLU A 300 -24.54 9.84 8.68
C GLU A 300 -25.74 9.00 9.18
N ALA A 301 -26.96 9.36 8.82
CA ALA A 301 -28.15 8.57 9.13
C ALA A 301 -28.11 7.16 8.49
N GLN A 302 -27.65 7.05 7.24
CA GLN A 302 -27.41 5.75 6.60
C GLN A 302 -26.39 4.93 7.39
N ALA A 303 -25.24 5.52 7.70
CA ALA A 303 -24.20 4.85 8.46
C ALA A 303 -24.70 4.34 9.81
N LYS A 304 -25.44 5.15 10.53
CA LYS A 304 -26.02 4.81 11.83
C LYS A 304 -26.99 3.63 11.75
N VAL A 305 -27.88 3.63 10.75
CA VAL A 305 -28.82 2.52 10.54
C VAL A 305 -28.09 1.21 10.26
N VAL A 306 -27.10 1.21 9.37
CA VAL A 306 -26.33 0.01 9.00
C VAL A 306 -25.49 -0.49 10.17
N ARG A 307 -24.73 0.40 10.81
CA ARG A 307 -23.83 0.05 11.93
C ARG A 307 -24.60 -0.55 13.10
N ASN A 308 -25.70 0.08 13.51
CA ASN A 308 -26.53 -0.44 14.59
C ASN A 308 -27.16 -1.78 14.22
N ASN A 309 -27.65 -1.95 12.98
CA ASN A 309 -28.20 -3.23 12.55
C ASN A 309 -27.17 -4.37 12.64
N ILE A 310 -25.94 -4.13 12.18
CA ILE A 310 -24.87 -5.13 12.26
C ILE A 310 -24.54 -5.47 13.71
N LEU A 311 -24.42 -4.46 14.59
CA LEU A 311 -24.13 -4.67 16.02
C LEU A 311 -25.26 -5.39 16.76
N ASP A 312 -26.51 -5.11 16.41
CA ASP A 312 -27.68 -5.66 17.10
C ASP A 312 -28.01 -7.08 16.62
N THR A 313 -27.84 -7.38 15.33
CA THR A 313 -28.31 -8.63 14.72
C THR A 313 -27.18 -9.56 14.26
N GLY A 314 -25.97 -9.05 14.05
CA GLY A 314 -24.89 -9.78 13.41
C GLY A 314 -25.13 -10.06 11.92
N SER A 315 -26.13 -9.45 11.31
CA SER A 315 -26.44 -9.58 9.89
C SER A 315 -25.93 -8.39 9.10
N ARG A 316 -25.24 -8.67 7.99
CA ARG A 316 -24.60 -7.67 7.12
C ARG A 316 -25.52 -7.27 5.97
N ILE A 317 -25.12 -6.25 5.22
CA ILE A 317 -25.87 -5.66 4.10
C ILE A 317 -26.24 -6.72 3.04
N ASP A 318 -25.38 -7.67 2.78
CA ASP A 318 -25.62 -8.75 1.81
C ASP A 318 -26.21 -10.04 2.42
N GLY A 319 -26.61 -9.98 3.68
CA GLY A 319 -27.24 -11.10 4.39
C GLY A 319 -26.25 -12.07 5.04
N ARG A 320 -24.95 -11.89 4.88
CA ARG A 320 -23.94 -12.72 5.55
C ARG A 320 -23.87 -12.44 7.05
N ASP A 321 -23.36 -13.40 7.80
CA ASP A 321 -22.87 -13.18 9.16
C ASP A 321 -21.52 -12.43 9.16
N LEU A 322 -20.94 -12.21 10.34
CA LEU A 322 -19.71 -11.43 10.49
C LEU A 322 -18.46 -12.13 9.94
N LYS A 323 -18.47 -13.45 9.79
CA LYS A 323 -17.28 -14.28 9.51
C LYS A 323 -17.27 -14.91 8.13
N THR A 324 -18.41 -15.03 7.48
CA THR A 324 -18.52 -15.68 6.18
C THR A 324 -17.85 -14.88 5.07
N VAL A 325 -16.93 -15.52 4.37
CA VAL A 325 -16.32 -15.03 3.14
C VAL A 325 -17.26 -15.30 1.97
N ARG A 326 -17.37 -14.35 1.03
CA ARG A 326 -18.18 -14.54 -0.19
C ARG A 326 -17.69 -15.74 -1.01
N GLN A 327 -18.56 -16.28 -1.83
CA GLN A 327 -18.23 -17.40 -2.72
C GLN A 327 -17.01 -17.07 -3.58
N ILE A 328 -16.08 -18.04 -3.64
CA ILE A 328 -14.86 -17.93 -4.42
C ILE A 328 -14.91 -18.93 -5.58
N VAL A 329 -14.57 -18.45 -6.77
CA VAL A 329 -14.32 -19.27 -7.95
C VAL A 329 -12.94 -18.91 -8.48
N SER A 330 -12.05 -19.88 -8.58
CA SER A 330 -10.69 -19.71 -9.08
C SER A 330 -10.48 -20.57 -10.32
N GLU A 331 -9.95 -19.98 -11.37
CA GLU A 331 -9.59 -20.64 -12.61
C GLU A 331 -8.15 -20.30 -12.98
N VAL A 332 -7.41 -21.26 -13.49
CA VAL A 332 -6.03 -21.09 -13.96
C VAL A 332 -5.90 -21.49 -15.43
N GLY A 333 -4.86 -21.00 -16.10
CA GLY A 333 -4.64 -21.29 -17.52
C GLY A 333 -5.73 -20.71 -18.43
N VAL A 334 -6.31 -19.57 -18.06
CA VAL A 334 -7.46 -18.97 -18.76
C VAL A 334 -7.09 -18.25 -20.06
N LEU A 335 -5.81 -17.93 -20.24
CA LEU A 335 -5.30 -17.25 -21.44
C LEU A 335 -4.30 -18.15 -22.19
N PRO A 336 -4.50 -18.40 -23.49
CA PRO A 336 -3.76 -19.46 -24.21
C PRO A 336 -2.30 -19.13 -24.51
N ARG A 337 -1.91 -17.85 -24.58
CA ARG A 337 -0.56 -17.42 -24.98
C ARG A 337 0.31 -16.93 -23.83
N THR A 338 -0.28 -16.71 -22.66
CA THR A 338 0.45 -16.20 -21.50
C THR A 338 1.27 -17.30 -20.82
N HIS A 339 2.29 -16.92 -20.06
CA HIS A 339 3.13 -17.89 -19.36
C HIS A 339 2.40 -18.50 -18.15
N GLY A 340 1.57 -17.71 -17.48
CA GLY A 340 0.65 -18.15 -16.45
C GLY A 340 -0.50 -17.16 -16.32
N SER A 341 -1.70 -17.64 -16.01
CA SER A 341 -2.87 -16.79 -15.85
C SER A 341 -3.84 -17.37 -14.84
N ALA A 342 -4.57 -16.50 -14.17
CA ALA A 342 -5.64 -16.88 -13.26
C ALA A 342 -6.78 -15.87 -13.33
N LEU A 343 -8.00 -16.37 -13.21
CA LEU A 343 -9.19 -15.55 -12.98
C LEU A 343 -9.70 -15.88 -11.57
N PHE A 344 -9.53 -14.94 -10.66
CA PHE A 344 -10.00 -15.06 -9.30
C PHE A 344 -11.25 -14.22 -9.10
N THR A 345 -12.34 -14.87 -8.69
CA THR A 345 -13.62 -14.21 -8.43
C THR A 345 -14.05 -14.47 -6.99
N ARG A 346 -14.34 -13.41 -6.26
CA ARG A 346 -14.88 -13.46 -4.89
C ARG A 346 -16.14 -12.58 -4.83
N GLY A 347 -17.31 -13.23 -4.88
CA GLY A 347 -18.57 -12.51 -5.01
C GLY A 347 -18.57 -11.59 -6.25
N GLU A 348 -18.75 -10.30 -6.04
CA GLU A 348 -18.74 -9.26 -7.07
C GLU A 348 -17.37 -8.57 -7.23
N THR A 349 -16.29 -9.26 -6.94
CA THR A 349 -14.92 -8.78 -7.16
C THR A 349 -14.14 -9.80 -7.96
N GLN A 350 -13.57 -9.37 -9.08
CA GLN A 350 -12.88 -10.26 -10.00
C GLN A 350 -11.56 -9.64 -10.47
N ALA A 351 -10.50 -10.43 -10.45
CA ALA A 351 -9.19 -10.07 -10.94
C ALA A 351 -8.70 -11.10 -11.96
N LEU A 352 -8.38 -10.63 -13.16
CA LEU A 352 -7.63 -11.40 -14.16
C LEU A 352 -6.14 -11.09 -13.95
N VAL A 353 -5.38 -12.08 -13.54
CA VAL A 353 -3.97 -11.90 -13.18
C VAL A 353 -3.09 -12.73 -14.08
N VAL A 354 -2.08 -12.09 -14.65
CA VAL A 354 -1.20 -12.67 -15.65
C VAL A 354 0.25 -12.60 -15.20
N ALA A 355 0.93 -13.74 -15.20
CA ALA A 355 2.36 -13.82 -14.92
C ALA A 355 3.14 -13.98 -16.22
N THR A 356 4.19 -13.20 -16.37
CA THR A 356 5.13 -13.27 -17.50
C THR A 356 6.54 -13.47 -16.96
N LEU A 357 7.25 -14.42 -17.55
CA LEU A 357 8.65 -14.71 -17.23
C LEU A 357 9.56 -14.11 -18.31
N GLY A 358 10.54 -13.36 -17.86
CA GLY A 358 11.57 -12.74 -18.69
C GLY A 358 12.98 -13.13 -18.26
N THR A 359 13.95 -12.50 -18.86
CA THR A 359 15.38 -12.72 -18.60
C THR A 359 15.99 -11.60 -17.77
N GLY A 360 17.29 -11.65 -17.47
CA GLY A 360 17.99 -10.59 -16.77
C GLY A 360 17.98 -9.22 -17.50
N GLU A 361 17.80 -9.21 -18.82
CA GLU A 361 17.64 -7.97 -19.59
C GLU A 361 16.34 -7.22 -19.28
N ASP A 362 15.33 -7.93 -18.77
CA ASP A 362 14.01 -7.39 -18.44
C ASP A 362 13.94 -6.83 -17.01
N GLU A 363 15.01 -6.95 -16.23
CA GLU A 363 15.07 -6.40 -14.88
C GLU A 363 14.87 -4.89 -14.89
N GLN A 364 14.08 -4.41 -13.93
CA GLN A 364 13.87 -2.99 -13.75
C GLN A 364 15.08 -2.33 -13.06
N PHE A 365 15.62 -1.28 -13.66
CA PHE A 365 16.60 -0.42 -12.99
C PHE A 365 15.87 0.62 -12.14
N ILE A 366 16.14 0.64 -10.85
CA ILE A 366 15.60 1.60 -9.90
C ILE A 366 16.73 2.51 -9.43
N ASP A 367 16.70 3.77 -9.85
CA ASP A 367 17.63 4.80 -9.37
C ASP A 367 17.02 5.50 -8.15
N GLN A 368 17.71 5.41 -7.03
CA GLN A 368 17.28 5.97 -5.75
C GLN A 368 18.48 6.63 -5.04
N LEU A 369 18.24 7.31 -3.90
CA LEU A 369 19.31 8.06 -3.21
C LEU A 369 20.49 7.19 -2.81
N GLU A 370 20.22 5.96 -2.40
CA GLU A 370 21.24 4.99 -1.98
C GLU A 370 22.04 4.39 -3.15
N GLY A 371 21.60 4.59 -4.38
CA GLY A 371 22.22 4.06 -5.59
C GLY A 371 21.23 3.43 -6.54
N THR A 372 21.74 2.84 -7.60
CA THR A 372 20.94 2.09 -8.57
C THR A 372 20.88 0.63 -8.17
N ARG A 373 19.68 0.06 -8.10
CA ARG A 373 19.46 -1.36 -7.90
C ARG A 373 18.66 -1.96 -9.05
N LYS A 374 18.75 -3.26 -9.21
CA LYS A 374 17.91 -4.02 -10.13
C LYS A 374 16.80 -4.72 -9.36
N GLU A 375 15.63 -4.77 -9.96
CA GLU A 375 14.47 -5.49 -9.44
C GLU A 375 14.02 -6.53 -10.45
N ASN A 376 13.94 -7.78 -10.02
CA ASN A 376 13.54 -8.91 -10.86
C ASN A 376 12.10 -9.38 -10.65
N PHE A 377 11.38 -8.75 -9.73
CA PHE A 377 9.95 -8.99 -9.51
C PHE A 377 9.16 -7.70 -9.61
N LEU A 378 8.23 -7.65 -10.55
CA LEU A 378 7.35 -6.53 -10.80
C LEU A 378 5.90 -6.97 -10.65
N LEU A 379 5.09 -6.17 -9.97
CA LEU A 379 3.64 -6.38 -9.89
C LEU A 379 2.93 -5.08 -10.16
N HIS A 380 2.09 -5.07 -11.19
CA HIS A 380 1.31 -3.92 -11.62
C HIS A 380 -0.19 -4.19 -11.49
N TYR A 381 -0.91 -3.20 -11.04
CA TYR A 381 -2.33 -3.25 -10.74
C TYR A 381 -3.06 -2.21 -11.57
N ASN A 382 -4.08 -2.63 -12.32
CA ASN A 382 -4.91 -1.77 -13.14
C ASN A 382 -6.36 -1.83 -12.67
N PHE A 383 -6.93 -0.65 -12.45
CA PHE A 383 -8.33 -0.49 -12.03
C PHE A 383 -9.10 0.37 -13.03
N PRO A 384 -9.57 -0.20 -14.14
CA PRO A 384 -10.30 0.54 -15.15
C PRO A 384 -11.72 0.91 -14.67
N PRO A 385 -12.29 2.01 -15.17
CA PRO A 385 -13.62 2.48 -14.73
C PRO A 385 -14.74 1.46 -14.92
N TYR A 386 -14.66 0.63 -15.95
CA TYR A 386 -15.68 -0.40 -16.19
C TYR A 386 -15.81 -1.43 -15.06
N SER A 387 -14.77 -1.60 -14.23
CA SER A 387 -14.78 -2.53 -13.09
C SER A 387 -15.84 -2.18 -12.05
N VAL A 388 -16.27 -0.94 -12.01
CA VAL A 388 -17.37 -0.44 -11.17
C VAL A 388 -18.58 0.04 -11.97
N GLY A 389 -18.62 -0.28 -13.28
CA GLY A 389 -19.73 0.08 -14.17
C GLY A 389 -19.75 1.56 -14.55
N GLU A 390 -18.63 2.24 -14.50
CA GLU A 390 -18.51 3.66 -14.79
C GLU A 390 -17.74 3.93 -16.07
N THR A 391 -17.91 5.11 -16.63
CA THR A 391 -17.03 5.69 -17.65
C THR A 391 -16.03 6.61 -16.96
N GLY A 392 -14.80 6.68 -17.48
CA GLY A 392 -13.76 7.50 -16.89
C GLY A 392 -12.57 7.68 -17.80
N ARG A 393 -11.64 8.53 -17.35
CA ARG A 393 -10.41 8.78 -18.09
C ARG A 393 -9.49 7.56 -18.02
N MET A 394 -9.06 7.07 -19.17
CA MET A 394 -7.97 6.10 -19.28
C MET A 394 -6.63 6.83 -19.42
N GLY A 395 -5.67 6.47 -18.60
CA GLY A 395 -4.37 7.13 -18.57
C GLY A 395 -3.33 6.36 -17.77
N SER A 396 -2.30 7.07 -17.32
CA SER A 396 -1.29 6.48 -16.43
C SER A 396 -1.89 6.10 -15.07
N PRO A 397 -1.37 5.04 -14.41
CA PRO A 397 -1.84 4.63 -13.10
C PRO A 397 -1.82 5.78 -12.08
N GLY A 398 -2.91 5.92 -11.34
CA GLY A 398 -3.01 6.87 -10.25
C GLY A 398 -2.28 6.40 -8.99
N ARG A 399 -2.16 7.30 -8.00
CA ARG A 399 -1.51 7.00 -6.71
C ARG A 399 -2.14 5.80 -5.99
N ARG A 400 -3.47 5.63 -6.11
CA ARG A 400 -4.20 4.51 -5.51
C ARG A 400 -3.82 3.18 -6.16
N GLU A 401 -3.73 3.14 -7.48
CA GLU A 401 -3.33 1.94 -8.23
C GLU A 401 -1.90 1.53 -7.90
N ILE A 402 -0.98 2.49 -7.82
CA ILE A 402 0.41 2.24 -7.39
C ILE A 402 0.45 1.66 -5.97
N GLY A 403 -0.34 2.22 -5.05
CA GLY A 403 -0.43 1.72 -3.67
C GLY A 403 -0.98 0.31 -3.56
N HIS A 404 -2.04 -0.01 -4.30
CA HIS A 404 -2.64 -1.34 -4.34
C HIS A 404 -1.72 -2.38 -4.99
N GLY A 405 -1.03 -2.00 -6.06
CA GLY A 405 -0.02 -2.85 -6.69
C GLY A 405 1.13 -3.18 -5.72
N LYS A 406 1.62 -2.19 -4.98
CA LYS A 406 2.69 -2.41 -4.00
C LYS A 406 2.26 -3.26 -2.81
N LEU A 407 1.03 -3.13 -2.36
CA LEU A 407 0.47 -4.00 -1.33
C LEU A 407 0.45 -5.47 -1.78
N ALA A 408 -0.01 -5.74 -3.00
CA ALA A 408 0.02 -7.09 -3.58
C ALA A 408 1.47 -7.57 -3.79
N TRP A 409 2.36 -6.71 -4.24
CA TRP A 409 3.79 -7.01 -4.37
C TRP A 409 4.40 -7.48 -3.03
N ARG A 410 4.16 -6.73 -1.94
CA ARG A 410 4.66 -7.09 -0.60
C ARG A 410 4.10 -8.41 -0.09
N ALA A 411 2.86 -8.73 -0.44
CA ALA A 411 2.21 -9.97 -0.04
C ALA A 411 2.88 -11.20 -0.69
N ILE A 412 3.34 -11.08 -1.92
CA ILE A 412 3.89 -12.16 -2.74
C ILE A 412 5.43 -12.25 -2.63
N HIS A 413 6.12 -11.12 -2.60
CA HIS A 413 7.57 -11.01 -2.66
C HIS A 413 8.32 -11.95 -1.68
N PRO A 414 7.92 -12.08 -0.40
CA PRO A 414 8.61 -12.97 0.55
C PRO A 414 8.52 -14.45 0.20
N MET A 415 7.62 -14.82 -0.68
CA MET A 415 7.33 -16.22 -1.05
C MET A 415 7.98 -16.66 -2.36
N LEU A 416 8.63 -15.72 -3.05
CA LEU A 416 9.33 -16.01 -4.31
C LEU A 416 10.59 -16.84 -4.07
N PRO A 417 10.97 -17.70 -5.02
CA PRO A 417 12.22 -18.41 -4.96
C PRO A 417 13.41 -17.44 -5.10
N PRO A 418 14.56 -17.75 -4.49
CA PRO A 418 15.76 -16.93 -4.70
C PRO A 418 16.24 -17.00 -6.16
N ALA A 419 16.90 -15.93 -6.62
CA ALA A 419 17.31 -15.79 -8.02
C ALA A 419 18.26 -16.90 -8.52
N HIS A 420 19.05 -17.52 -7.64
CA HIS A 420 19.93 -18.63 -8.01
C HIS A 420 19.17 -19.95 -8.26
N GLU A 421 17.99 -20.10 -7.68
CA GLU A 421 17.12 -21.28 -7.90
C GLU A 421 16.15 -21.06 -9.09
N PHE A 422 15.71 -19.81 -9.30
CA PHE A 422 14.79 -19.44 -10.35
C PHE A 422 15.22 -18.11 -11.00
N PRO A 423 16.11 -18.16 -12.01
CA PRO A 423 16.82 -16.98 -12.52
C PRO A 423 16.02 -16.16 -13.52
N TYR A 424 14.73 -15.98 -13.29
CA TYR A 424 13.82 -15.23 -14.16
C TYR A 424 13.51 -13.86 -13.59
N THR A 425 13.30 -12.90 -14.49
CA THR A 425 12.54 -11.69 -14.18
C THR A 425 11.07 -12.03 -14.28
N ILE A 426 10.31 -11.71 -13.25
CA ILE A 426 8.89 -12.05 -13.13
C ILE A 426 8.07 -10.78 -13.16
N ARG A 427 7.14 -10.65 -14.09
CA ARG A 427 6.15 -9.58 -14.11
C ARG A 427 4.75 -10.14 -13.92
N VAL A 428 4.05 -9.67 -12.91
CA VAL A 428 2.64 -9.95 -12.68
C VAL A 428 1.82 -8.70 -12.97
N VAL A 429 0.75 -8.85 -13.72
CA VAL A 429 -0.22 -7.79 -13.98
C VAL A 429 -1.59 -8.24 -13.53
N SER A 430 -2.21 -7.46 -12.65
CA SER A 430 -3.58 -7.68 -12.19
C SER A 430 -4.52 -6.68 -12.88
N GLU A 431 -5.42 -7.18 -13.70
CA GLU A 431 -6.51 -6.44 -14.33
C GLU A 431 -7.79 -6.63 -13.51
N ILE A 432 -8.27 -5.59 -12.86
CA ILE A 432 -9.52 -5.65 -12.12
C ILE A 432 -10.68 -5.51 -13.09
N THR A 433 -11.44 -6.58 -13.24
CA THR A 433 -12.57 -6.64 -14.18
C THR A 433 -13.90 -6.36 -13.52
N GLU A 434 -13.99 -6.57 -12.19
CA GLU A 434 -15.17 -6.24 -11.38
C GLU A 434 -14.75 -5.95 -9.95
N SER A 435 -15.36 -4.95 -9.29
CA SER A 435 -14.98 -4.56 -7.93
C SER A 435 -16.18 -4.16 -7.06
N ASN A 436 -16.33 -4.89 -5.96
CA ASN A 436 -17.16 -4.55 -4.82
C ASN A 436 -16.52 -5.05 -3.51
N GLY A 437 -15.48 -4.36 -3.07
CA GLY A 437 -14.70 -4.71 -1.88
C GLY A 437 -13.39 -5.44 -2.20
N SER A 438 -12.32 -4.85 -1.76
CA SER A 438 -10.91 -5.31 -1.81
C SER A 438 -10.45 -6.02 -3.08
N SER A 439 -10.34 -5.26 -4.16
CA SER A 439 -9.69 -5.72 -5.38
C SER A 439 -8.18 -5.99 -5.21
N SER A 440 -7.51 -5.31 -4.27
CA SER A 440 -6.09 -5.58 -3.97
C SER A 440 -5.86 -6.97 -3.37
N MET A 441 -6.77 -7.45 -2.51
CA MET A 441 -6.66 -8.79 -1.96
C MET A 441 -7.08 -9.87 -2.98
N ALA A 442 -8.00 -9.59 -3.88
CA ALA A 442 -8.26 -10.41 -5.05
C ALA A 442 -7.01 -10.52 -5.95
N SER A 443 -6.28 -9.42 -6.12
CA SER A 443 -4.99 -9.41 -6.85
C SER A 443 -3.93 -10.29 -6.18
N VAL A 444 -3.86 -10.32 -4.87
CA VAL A 444 -2.95 -11.22 -4.12
C VAL A 444 -3.26 -12.68 -4.42
N CYS A 445 -4.53 -13.07 -4.29
CA CYS A 445 -4.97 -14.44 -4.56
C CYS A 445 -4.73 -14.85 -6.03
N GLY A 446 -5.10 -13.98 -6.97
CA GLY A 446 -4.88 -14.21 -8.40
C GLY A 446 -3.39 -14.24 -8.77
N ALA A 447 -2.56 -13.40 -8.14
CA ALA A 447 -1.10 -13.40 -8.35
C ALA A 447 -0.48 -14.73 -7.89
N SER A 448 -0.85 -15.22 -6.71
CA SER A 448 -0.42 -16.52 -6.22
C SER A 448 -0.75 -17.64 -7.20
N LEU A 449 -2.00 -17.69 -7.68
CA LEU A 449 -2.44 -18.69 -8.64
C LEU A 449 -1.76 -18.57 -10.01
N SER A 450 -1.62 -17.34 -10.54
CA SER A 450 -1.00 -17.12 -11.85
C SER A 450 0.49 -17.46 -11.87
N LEU A 451 1.19 -17.19 -10.78
CA LEU A 451 2.61 -17.56 -10.61
C LEU A 451 2.77 -19.08 -10.53
N MET A 452 1.91 -19.77 -9.80
CA MET A 452 1.91 -21.23 -9.73
C MET A 452 1.54 -21.86 -11.06
N ASP A 453 0.60 -21.26 -11.80
CA ASP A 453 0.24 -21.68 -13.17
C ASP A 453 1.41 -21.51 -14.16
N ALA A 454 2.22 -20.48 -13.97
CA ALA A 454 3.44 -20.25 -14.76
C ALA A 454 4.60 -21.20 -14.42
N GLY A 455 4.48 -21.99 -13.36
CA GLY A 455 5.55 -22.87 -12.88
C GLY A 455 6.59 -22.18 -11.99
N VAL A 456 6.29 -20.98 -11.47
CA VAL A 456 7.16 -20.33 -10.49
C VAL A 456 7.08 -21.08 -9.16
N PRO A 457 8.21 -21.58 -8.62
CA PRO A 457 8.21 -22.38 -7.40
C PRO A 457 8.03 -21.51 -6.14
N LEU A 458 6.82 -20.95 -5.96
CA LEU A 458 6.48 -20.29 -4.71
C LEU A 458 6.68 -21.22 -3.53
N ARG A 459 7.18 -20.67 -2.42
CA ARG A 459 7.35 -21.46 -1.19
C ARG A 459 6.02 -22.06 -0.73
N ARG A 460 4.94 -21.29 -0.75
CA ARG A 460 3.56 -21.68 -0.44
C ARG A 460 2.57 -20.78 -1.16
N PRO A 461 1.33 -21.21 -1.39
CA PRO A 461 0.27 -20.33 -1.85
C PRO A 461 0.00 -19.20 -0.87
N VAL A 462 -0.36 -18.04 -1.41
CA VAL A 462 -0.67 -16.83 -0.63
C VAL A 462 -2.10 -16.41 -0.89
N ALA A 463 -2.85 -16.18 0.18
CA ALA A 463 -4.18 -15.56 0.12
C ALA A 463 -4.18 -14.20 0.80
N GLY A 464 -5.13 -13.36 0.44
CA GLY A 464 -5.37 -12.08 1.07
C GLY A 464 -6.83 -11.87 1.40
N ILE A 465 -7.11 -11.21 2.52
CA ILE A 465 -8.44 -10.88 2.98
C ILE A 465 -8.50 -9.43 3.45
N ALA A 466 -9.63 -8.76 3.16
CA ALA A 466 -9.93 -7.45 3.71
C ALA A 466 -10.96 -7.57 4.81
N MET A 467 -10.65 -6.97 5.95
CA MET A 467 -11.43 -6.98 7.17
C MET A 467 -11.91 -5.58 7.49
N GLY A 468 -13.04 -5.49 8.18
CA GLY A 468 -13.55 -4.24 8.72
C GLY A 468 -13.89 -4.36 10.19
N LEU A 469 -14.00 -3.21 10.86
CA LEU A 469 -14.42 -3.12 12.25
C LEU A 469 -15.44 -2.01 12.40
N ILE A 470 -16.49 -2.29 13.18
CA ILE A 470 -17.46 -1.32 13.67
C ILE A 470 -17.35 -1.29 15.19
N LEU A 471 -17.15 -0.10 15.76
CA LEU A 471 -17.05 0.13 17.20
C LEU A 471 -18.01 1.23 17.61
N GLU A 472 -18.93 0.91 18.53
CA GLU A 472 -19.85 1.86 19.17
C GLU A 472 -19.80 1.69 20.70
N GLY A 473 -19.12 2.63 21.35
CA GLY A 473 -18.85 2.51 22.78
C GLY A 473 -17.97 1.29 23.09
N GLU A 474 -18.49 0.34 23.85
CA GLU A 474 -17.81 -0.92 24.17
C GLU A 474 -18.19 -2.08 23.23
N ARG A 475 -19.20 -1.88 22.37
CA ARG A 475 -19.65 -2.91 21.41
C ARG A 475 -18.87 -2.82 20.12
N PHE A 476 -18.36 -3.94 19.65
CA PHE A 476 -17.69 -3.99 18.36
C PHE A 476 -18.07 -5.24 17.57
N ALA A 477 -17.94 -5.14 16.25
CA ALA A 477 -18.09 -6.23 15.30
C ALA A 477 -16.94 -6.23 14.31
N VAL A 478 -16.30 -7.39 14.13
CA VAL A 478 -15.28 -7.61 13.12
C VAL A 478 -15.91 -8.27 11.91
N LEU A 479 -15.74 -7.69 10.73
CA LEU A 479 -16.34 -8.15 9.49
C LEU A 479 -15.25 -8.78 8.59
N SER A 480 -15.45 -10.03 8.21
CA SER A 480 -14.57 -10.72 7.26
C SER A 480 -15.01 -10.46 5.82
N ASP A 481 -14.05 -10.23 4.92
CA ASP A 481 -14.30 -9.99 3.50
C ASP A 481 -15.34 -8.89 3.26
N ILE A 482 -14.93 -7.65 3.53
CA ILE A 482 -15.83 -6.49 3.48
C ILE A 482 -16.21 -6.08 2.07
N LEU A 483 -17.44 -5.60 1.94
CA LEU A 483 -17.93 -4.89 0.76
C LEU A 483 -17.41 -3.45 0.73
N GLY A 484 -17.46 -2.81 -0.45
CA GLY A 484 -17.10 -1.40 -0.59
C GLY A 484 -17.89 -0.48 0.33
N ASP A 485 -19.19 -0.73 0.51
CA ASP A 485 -20.05 0.04 1.42
C ASP A 485 -19.62 -0.12 2.88
N GLU A 486 -19.23 -1.32 3.28
CA GLU A 486 -18.75 -1.61 4.63
C GLU A 486 -17.39 -0.97 4.95
N ASP A 487 -16.52 -0.82 3.95
CA ASP A 487 -15.27 -0.07 4.08
C ASP A 487 -15.54 1.41 4.42
N HIS A 488 -16.50 2.03 3.75
CA HIS A 488 -16.86 3.42 4.01
C HIS A 488 -17.54 3.65 5.37
N LEU A 489 -18.26 2.66 5.87
CA LEU A 489 -19.03 2.74 7.11
C LEU A 489 -18.26 2.27 8.34
N GLY A 490 -17.14 1.58 8.15
CA GLY A 490 -16.32 1.03 9.23
C GLY A 490 -15.37 2.04 9.86
N ASP A 491 -14.93 1.72 11.06
CA ASP A 491 -13.99 2.51 11.86
C ASP A 491 -12.53 2.10 11.66
N MET A 492 -12.32 0.89 11.19
CA MET A 492 -11.03 0.36 10.76
C MET A 492 -11.24 -0.57 9.58
N ASP A 493 -10.42 -0.44 8.58
CA ASP A 493 -10.21 -1.45 7.57
C ASP A 493 -8.77 -1.94 7.64
N PHE A 494 -8.58 -3.24 7.47
CA PHE A 494 -7.26 -3.81 7.40
C PHE A 494 -7.22 -4.99 6.44
N LYS A 495 -6.07 -5.17 5.84
CA LYS A 495 -5.81 -6.19 4.84
C LYS A 495 -4.68 -7.07 5.33
N VAL A 496 -4.93 -8.36 5.35
CA VAL A 496 -3.95 -9.36 5.77
C VAL A 496 -3.74 -10.34 4.64
N ALA A 497 -2.49 -10.49 4.25
CA ALA A 497 -2.08 -11.50 3.30
C ALA A 497 -1.04 -12.43 3.91
N GLY A 498 -1.03 -13.67 3.46
CA GLY A 498 -0.06 -14.65 3.92
C GLY A 498 -0.38 -16.06 3.43
N SER A 499 0.51 -16.97 3.81
CA SER A 499 0.41 -18.40 3.57
C SER A 499 -0.16 -19.12 4.81
N GLU A 500 -0.21 -20.44 4.75
CA GLU A 500 -0.45 -21.26 5.94
C GLU A 500 0.63 -21.11 7.03
N GLY A 501 1.84 -20.70 6.65
CA GLY A 501 2.97 -20.52 7.56
C GLY A 501 2.98 -19.20 8.32
N GLY A 502 2.25 -18.19 7.85
CA GLY A 502 2.19 -16.89 8.51
C GLY A 502 1.87 -15.72 7.59
N ILE A 503 1.91 -14.52 8.16
CA ILE A 503 1.61 -13.26 7.49
C ILE A 503 2.80 -12.82 6.63
N THR A 504 2.50 -12.39 5.41
CA THR A 504 3.49 -11.76 4.50
C THR A 504 3.24 -10.27 4.31
N SER A 505 2.02 -9.79 4.54
CA SER A 505 1.68 -8.37 4.50
C SER A 505 0.51 -8.05 5.41
N LEU A 506 0.61 -6.94 6.13
CA LEU A 506 -0.45 -6.39 6.96
C LEU A 506 -0.53 -4.89 6.69
N GLN A 507 -1.72 -4.40 6.34
CA GLN A 507 -2.02 -2.98 6.18
C GLN A 507 -3.25 -2.64 7.01
N MET A 508 -3.15 -1.61 7.87
CA MET A 508 -4.26 -1.10 8.68
C MET A 508 -4.48 0.38 8.40
N ASP A 509 -5.75 0.76 8.29
CA ASP A 509 -6.21 2.13 8.29
C ASP A 509 -7.29 2.27 9.38
N ILE A 510 -6.97 3.02 10.42
CA ILE A 510 -7.83 3.22 11.60
C ILE A 510 -8.32 4.66 11.59
N LYS A 511 -9.63 4.83 11.63
CA LYS A 511 -10.30 6.14 11.42
C LYS A 511 -10.69 6.80 12.73
N ILE A 512 -10.64 6.08 13.84
CA ILE A 512 -11.05 6.53 15.18
C ILE A 512 -10.01 6.17 16.24
N ALA A 513 -10.05 6.86 17.37
CA ALA A 513 -9.38 6.44 18.58
C ALA A 513 -10.20 5.34 19.30
N GLY A 514 -9.58 4.63 20.24
CA GLY A 514 -10.26 3.65 21.08
C GLY A 514 -10.24 2.21 20.56
N ILE A 515 -9.57 1.93 19.45
CA ILE A 515 -9.29 0.56 19.03
C ILE A 515 -8.11 0.03 19.86
N THR A 516 -8.43 -0.87 20.80
CA THR A 516 -7.48 -1.42 21.75
C THR A 516 -6.66 -2.55 21.14
N GLU A 517 -5.55 -2.91 21.80
CA GLU A 517 -4.75 -4.09 21.46
C GLU A 517 -5.60 -5.37 21.48
N GLU A 518 -6.50 -5.52 22.45
CA GLU A 518 -7.40 -6.69 22.55
C GLU A 518 -8.36 -6.77 21.36
N ILE A 519 -8.92 -5.66 20.91
CA ILE A 519 -9.77 -5.63 19.70
C ILE A 519 -8.95 -6.01 18.47
N MET A 520 -7.73 -5.47 18.32
CA MET A 520 -6.82 -5.83 17.20
C MET A 520 -6.46 -7.31 17.22
N LYS A 521 -6.24 -7.89 18.39
CA LYS A 521 -5.96 -9.32 18.55
C LYS A 521 -7.14 -10.19 18.08
N VAL A 522 -8.35 -9.85 18.48
CA VAL A 522 -9.58 -10.52 18.00
C VAL A 522 -9.74 -10.40 16.49
N ALA A 523 -9.52 -9.20 15.96
CA ALA A 523 -9.63 -8.91 14.53
C ALA A 523 -8.60 -9.71 13.70
N LEU A 524 -7.36 -9.79 14.14
CA LEU A 524 -6.31 -10.56 13.46
C LEU A 524 -6.58 -12.07 13.51
N ALA A 525 -7.10 -12.58 14.61
CA ALA A 525 -7.48 -13.99 14.73
C ALA A 525 -8.61 -14.34 13.74
N GLN A 526 -9.63 -13.50 13.62
CA GLN A 526 -10.72 -13.70 12.65
C GLN A 526 -10.22 -13.58 11.21
N ALA A 527 -9.29 -12.67 10.93
CA ALA A 527 -8.65 -12.54 9.62
C ALA A 527 -7.87 -13.81 9.25
N LYS A 528 -7.20 -14.43 10.20
CA LYS A 528 -6.50 -15.71 9.99
C LYS A 528 -7.46 -16.80 9.54
N ASP A 529 -8.58 -16.97 10.25
CA ASP A 529 -9.60 -17.96 9.88
C ASP A 529 -10.13 -17.72 8.46
N GLY A 530 -10.41 -16.48 8.10
CA GLY A 530 -10.87 -16.11 6.77
C GLY A 530 -9.83 -16.35 5.68
N ARG A 531 -8.58 -16.03 5.94
CA ARG A 531 -7.45 -16.27 5.01
C ARG A 531 -7.21 -17.77 4.79
N GLU A 532 -7.27 -18.57 5.84
CA GLU A 532 -7.15 -20.03 5.74
C GLU A 532 -8.29 -20.63 4.91
N TYR A 533 -9.52 -20.16 5.10
CA TYR A 533 -10.65 -20.54 4.27
C TYR A 533 -10.42 -20.19 2.79
N ILE A 534 -9.93 -18.99 2.50
CA ILE A 534 -9.62 -18.57 1.11
C ILE A 534 -8.56 -19.47 0.49
N LEU A 535 -7.51 -19.84 1.23
CA LEU A 535 -6.49 -20.78 0.76
C LEU A 535 -7.09 -22.14 0.37
N VAL A 536 -8.02 -22.66 1.17
CA VAL A 536 -8.72 -23.91 0.87
C VAL A 536 -9.50 -23.80 -0.44
N GLU A 537 -10.21 -22.69 -0.65
CA GLU A 537 -10.94 -22.45 -1.90
C GLU A 537 -10.02 -22.31 -3.12
N MET A 538 -8.90 -21.59 -2.96
CA MET A 538 -7.88 -21.45 -4.02
C MET A 538 -7.26 -22.80 -4.39
N ASN A 539 -7.01 -23.66 -3.42
CA ASN A 539 -6.45 -25.00 -3.62
C ASN A 539 -7.33 -25.93 -4.49
N LYS A 540 -8.60 -25.63 -4.65
CA LYS A 540 -9.47 -26.36 -5.58
C LYS A 540 -9.06 -26.17 -7.05
N ALA A 541 -8.44 -25.02 -7.38
CA ALA A 541 -7.93 -24.75 -8.72
C ALA A 541 -6.51 -25.27 -8.92
N LEU A 542 -5.62 -25.04 -7.96
CA LEU A 542 -4.22 -25.44 -8.04
C LEU A 542 -3.61 -25.48 -6.62
N THR A 543 -3.04 -26.62 -6.25
CA THR A 543 -2.49 -26.85 -4.90
C THR A 543 -0.99 -26.56 -4.79
N ALA A 544 -0.28 -26.63 -5.92
CA ALA A 544 1.17 -26.46 -5.98
C ALA A 544 1.56 -25.84 -7.32
N PRO A 545 2.74 -25.22 -7.43
CA PRO A 545 3.26 -24.78 -8.71
C PRO A 545 3.31 -25.92 -9.73
N ARG A 546 3.03 -25.62 -11.00
CA ARG A 546 3.24 -26.60 -12.07
C ARG A 546 4.70 -27.00 -12.13
N ALA A 547 4.94 -28.28 -12.41
CA ALA A 547 6.28 -28.85 -12.47
C ALA A 547 7.11 -28.29 -13.65
N GLU A 548 6.41 -27.91 -14.73
CA GLU A 548 7.03 -27.39 -15.94
C GLU A 548 6.51 -26.00 -16.26
N LEU A 549 7.36 -25.20 -16.89
CA LEU A 549 6.98 -23.88 -17.42
C LEU A 549 6.04 -24.04 -18.60
N GLY A 550 5.18 -23.04 -18.84
CA GLY A 550 4.31 -22.99 -20.01
C GLY A 550 5.09 -23.06 -21.33
N GLU A 551 4.44 -23.54 -22.38
CA GLU A 551 5.05 -23.71 -23.70
C GLU A 551 5.70 -22.44 -24.26
N HIS A 552 5.10 -21.29 -23.97
CA HIS A 552 5.56 -19.99 -24.48
C HIS A 552 6.56 -19.27 -23.58
N ALA A 553 6.83 -19.81 -22.38
CA ALA A 553 7.81 -19.23 -21.47
C ALA A 553 9.24 -19.48 -21.94
N PRO A 554 10.16 -18.49 -21.80
CA PRO A 554 11.56 -18.72 -22.10
C PRO A 554 12.15 -19.77 -21.16
N ARG A 555 13.12 -20.55 -21.66
CA ARG A 555 13.94 -21.46 -20.86
C ARG A 555 15.25 -20.76 -20.54
N ILE A 556 15.75 -20.93 -19.33
CA ILE A 556 17.06 -20.43 -18.91
C ILE A 556 17.87 -21.60 -18.38
N GLU A 557 19.05 -21.80 -18.96
CA GLU A 557 20.07 -22.72 -18.46
C GLU A 557 21.21 -21.93 -17.85
N VAL A 558 21.64 -22.36 -16.68
CA VAL A 558 22.73 -21.71 -15.93
C VAL A 558 23.98 -22.59 -15.99
N MET A 559 25.11 -22.03 -16.37
CA MET A 559 26.39 -22.71 -16.32
C MET A 559 27.45 -21.83 -15.65
N GLN A 560 28.41 -22.47 -15.01
CA GLN A 560 29.54 -21.80 -14.34
C GLN A 560 30.80 -22.01 -15.17
N ILE A 561 31.55 -20.94 -15.38
CA ILE A 561 32.87 -20.97 -15.98
C ILE A 561 33.92 -20.38 -15.03
N PRO A 562 35.22 -20.73 -15.20
CA PRO A 562 36.30 -20.05 -14.49
C PRO A 562 36.33 -18.55 -14.83
N THR A 563 36.59 -17.71 -13.82
CA THR A 563 36.57 -16.24 -13.98
C THR A 563 37.64 -15.72 -14.96
N ASP A 564 38.77 -16.43 -15.08
CA ASP A 564 39.82 -16.12 -16.06
C ASP A 564 39.38 -16.36 -17.51
N LYS A 565 38.36 -17.18 -17.74
CA LYS A 565 37.78 -17.47 -19.06
C LYS A 565 36.71 -16.49 -19.50
N ILE A 566 36.22 -15.61 -18.62
CA ILE A 566 35.15 -14.63 -18.92
C ILE A 566 35.55 -13.78 -20.13
N ARG A 567 36.80 -13.31 -20.19
CA ARG A 567 37.28 -12.45 -21.30
C ARG A 567 37.29 -13.17 -22.65
N GLU A 568 37.53 -14.48 -22.66
CA GLU A 568 37.54 -15.28 -23.88
C GLU A 568 36.09 -15.48 -24.41
N VAL A 569 35.13 -15.69 -23.52
CA VAL A 569 33.73 -15.85 -23.89
C VAL A 569 33.12 -14.52 -24.36
N ILE A 570 33.46 -13.42 -23.71
CA ILE A 570 32.98 -12.08 -24.12
C ILE A 570 33.67 -11.64 -25.41
N GLY A 571 34.99 -11.86 -25.53
CA GLY A 571 35.80 -11.40 -26.63
C GLY A 571 36.06 -9.88 -26.59
N THR A 572 37.00 -9.42 -27.40
CA THR A 572 37.38 -8.01 -27.47
C THR A 572 36.18 -7.14 -27.87
N GLY A 573 35.78 -6.21 -27.01
CA GLY A 573 34.61 -5.35 -27.21
C GLY A 573 33.30 -6.12 -27.31
N GLY A 574 33.19 -7.33 -26.77
CA GLY A 574 31.98 -8.15 -26.80
C GLY A 574 31.73 -8.88 -28.13
N LYS A 575 32.75 -9.05 -28.96
CA LYS A 575 32.61 -9.62 -30.30
C LYS A 575 32.15 -11.08 -30.27
N VAL A 576 32.76 -11.91 -29.41
CA VAL A 576 32.49 -13.34 -29.34
C VAL A 576 31.07 -13.60 -28.83
N ILE A 577 30.69 -12.98 -27.72
CA ILE A 577 29.33 -13.16 -27.16
C ILE A 577 28.24 -12.69 -28.12
N ARG A 578 28.45 -11.59 -28.86
CA ARG A 578 27.50 -11.16 -29.91
C ARG A 578 27.41 -12.16 -31.07
N GLU A 579 28.50 -12.78 -31.46
CA GLU A 579 28.51 -13.81 -32.49
C GLU A 579 27.76 -15.06 -32.06
N ILE A 580 27.95 -15.49 -30.79
CA ILE A 580 27.19 -16.62 -30.22
C ILE A 580 25.68 -16.31 -30.26
N VAL A 581 25.26 -15.15 -29.79
CA VAL A 581 23.86 -14.73 -29.77
C VAL A 581 23.28 -14.63 -31.20
N ALA A 582 24.01 -14.03 -32.12
CA ALA A 582 23.54 -13.87 -33.50
C ALA A 582 23.40 -15.20 -34.25
N THR A 583 24.33 -16.14 -33.99
CA THR A 583 24.36 -17.43 -34.69
C THR A 583 23.38 -18.45 -34.11
N THR A 584 23.27 -18.52 -32.77
CA THR A 584 22.42 -19.50 -32.11
C THR A 584 20.97 -19.02 -31.93
N GLY A 585 20.75 -17.73 -31.87
CA GLY A 585 19.46 -17.11 -31.55
C GLY A 585 19.14 -17.11 -30.05
N ALA A 586 19.98 -17.71 -29.20
CA ALA A 586 19.83 -17.67 -27.76
C ALA A 586 20.38 -16.35 -27.18
N LYS A 587 19.82 -15.88 -26.08
CA LYS A 587 20.41 -14.80 -25.27
C LYS A 587 21.43 -15.38 -24.32
N VAL A 588 22.53 -14.65 -24.10
CA VAL A 588 23.62 -15.07 -23.21
C VAL A 588 24.01 -13.90 -22.32
N ASP A 589 23.85 -14.08 -21.02
CA ASP A 589 24.28 -13.14 -19.98
C ASP A 589 25.42 -13.76 -19.17
N ILE A 590 26.44 -13.00 -18.87
CA ILE A 590 27.57 -13.43 -18.06
C ILE A 590 27.87 -12.38 -16.98
N ASP A 591 28.04 -12.81 -15.73
CA ASP A 591 28.43 -11.94 -14.63
C ASP A 591 29.94 -12.00 -14.34
N ASP A 592 30.39 -11.16 -13.42
CA ASP A 592 31.80 -11.05 -13.05
C ASP A 592 32.32 -12.27 -12.26
N GLU A 593 31.41 -13.13 -11.79
CA GLU A 593 31.71 -14.37 -11.06
C GLU A 593 31.79 -15.60 -11.99
N GLY A 594 31.50 -15.41 -13.26
CA GLY A 594 31.54 -16.46 -14.27
C GLY A 594 30.25 -17.28 -14.36
N VAL A 595 29.15 -16.81 -13.81
CA VAL A 595 27.83 -17.42 -14.00
C VAL A 595 27.27 -16.97 -15.35
N ILE A 596 26.97 -17.94 -16.21
CA ILE A 596 26.38 -17.70 -17.53
C ILE A 596 24.93 -18.18 -17.50
N LYS A 597 24.01 -17.29 -17.94
CA LYS A 597 22.60 -17.60 -18.17
C LYS A 597 22.33 -17.60 -19.67
N ILE A 598 21.90 -18.74 -20.19
CA ILE A 598 21.55 -18.93 -21.60
C ILE A 598 20.04 -19.09 -21.68
N SER A 599 19.36 -18.23 -22.42
CA SER A 599 17.90 -18.19 -22.48
C SER A 599 17.35 -18.18 -23.90
N SER A 600 16.31 -18.99 -24.13
CA SER A 600 15.53 -19.03 -25.36
C SER A 600 14.20 -19.77 -25.13
N SER A 601 13.21 -19.52 -25.95
CA SER A 601 12.01 -20.38 -26.06
C SER A 601 12.31 -21.72 -26.79
N ASP A 602 13.43 -21.80 -27.50
CA ASP A 602 13.87 -22.98 -28.23
C ASP A 602 15.08 -23.63 -27.54
N VAL A 603 14.88 -24.83 -27.00
CA VAL A 603 15.92 -25.60 -26.30
C VAL A 603 17.13 -25.90 -27.19
N SER A 604 16.94 -26.07 -28.48
CA SER A 604 18.06 -26.33 -29.42
C SER A 604 19.01 -25.14 -29.54
N GLN A 605 18.50 -23.92 -29.41
CA GLN A 605 19.32 -22.70 -29.40
C GLN A 605 20.15 -22.60 -28.12
N ILE A 606 19.56 -22.98 -26.98
CA ILE A 606 20.29 -23.01 -25.70
C ILE A 606 21.44 -24.02 -25.78
N GLU A 607 21.17 -25.20 -26.28
CA GLU A 607 22.19 -26.26 -26.41
C GLU A 607 23.33 -25.85 -27.36
N ALA A 608 22.99 -25.22 -28.48
CA ALA A 608 24.00 -24.72 -29.42
C ALA A 608 24.90 -23.65 -28.77
N ALA A 609 24.33 -22.70 -28.02
CA ALA A 609 25.09 -21.69 -27.28
C ALA A 609 25.95 -22.31 -26.18
N ARG A 610 25.41 -23.26 -25.44
CA ARG A 610 26.13 -23.99 -24.39
C ARG A 610 27.35 -24.72 -24.94
N GLN A 611 27.18 -25.45 -26.03
CA GLN A 611 28.28 -26.18 -26.67
C GLN A 611 29.35 -25.25 -27.20
N TRP A 612 28.98 -24.09 -27.76
CA TRP A 612 29.95 -23.09 -28.20
C TRP A 612 30.78 -22.53 -27.04
N ILE A 613 30.13 -22.17 -25.95
CA ILE A 613 30.82 -21.69 -24.73
C ILE A 613 31.71 -22.78 -24.15
N HIS A 614 31.25 -24.03 -24.10
CA HIS A 614 32.08 -25.15 -23.68
C HIS A 614 33.34 -25.30 -24.52
N GLY A 615 33.22 -25.14 -25.85
CA GLY A 615 34.35 -25.18 -26.76
C GLY A 615 35.40 -24.07 -26.52
N ILE A 616 34.93 -22.90 -26.05
CA ILE A 616 35.87 -21.79 -25.70
C ILE A 616 36.58 -22.05 -24.38
N VAL A 617 35.88 -22.65 -23.41
CA VAL A 617 36.38 -22.84 -22.04
C VAL A 617 37.17 -24.13 -21.89
N ALA A 618 36.97 -25.10 -22.77
CA ALA A 618 37.68 -26.38 -22.74
C ALA A 618 39.21 -26.17 -22.85
N GLU A 619 39.94 -26.70 -21.90
CA GLU A 619 41.40 -26.79 -22.02
C GLU A 619 41.73 -27.79 -23.13
N PRO A 620 42.74 -27.51 -23.98
CA PRO A 620 43.15 -28.51 -24.95
C PRO A 620 43.66 -29.74 -24.19
N GLU A 621 43.10 -30.91 -24.50
CA GLU A 621 43.65 -32.16 -23.98
C GLU A 621 45.12 -32.27 -24.39
N PRO A 622 46.01 -32.69 -23.47
CA PRO A 622 47.46 -32.72 -23.71
C PRO A 622 47.87 -33.80 -24.74
#